data_e89c3202e40a2e31a24b8b20b93b81a8
#
_entry.id   e89c3202e40a2e31a24b8b20b93b81a8
#
_cell.length_a   1.000
_cell.length_b   1.000
_cell.length_c   1.000
_cell.angle_alpha   90.00
_cell.angle_beta   90.00
_cell.angle_gamma   90.00
#
_symmetry.space_group_name_H-M   'P 1'
#
loop_
_entity.id
_entity.type
_entity.pdbx_description
1 polymer ?
#
loop_
_entity_poly.entity_id
_entity_poly.type
_entity_poly.pdbx_seq_one_letter_code
_entity_poly.pdbx_strand_id
1 'polypeptide(L)'
;MLDTTALLHWPLDRLAGGLCAMSQRGELERLSHARMLLIEAADLRWEQPSEASLDVARRAGAASGDLPRLSPVDLDVLALALDGGHELVTDDYRMQNTARKAGLVVHALATTGAREVWSWVWRCVGCRKEHDVASDAPSARRGNGPDCDVCGSPTQMKRRRG
;
A
#
# COMPACT_ATOMS: atom_id res chain seq x y z
N MET A 1 7.39 -0.16 -10.99
CA MET A 1 6.23 0.57 -10.44
C MET A 1 6.69 1.65 -9.48
N LEU A 2 6.26 2.88 -9.70
CA LEU A 2 6.67 4.04 -8.90
C LEU A 2 5.51 4.49 -7.99
N ASP A 3 5.78 4.64 -6.71
CA ASP A 3 4.86 5.25 -5.76
C ASP A 3 4.89 6.78 -5.87
N THR A 4 3.86 7.45 -5.37
CA THR A 4 3.72 8.91 -5.35
C THR A 4 4.92 9.61 -4.73
N THR A 5 5.54 9.03 -3.71
CA THR A 5 6.77 9.56 -3.09
C THR A 5 7.94 9.61 -4.07
N ALA A 6 8.10 8.57 -4.91
CA ALA A 6 9.11 8.57 -5.96
C ALA A 6 8.84 9.67 -7.01
N LEU A 7 7.57 9.80 -7.41
CA LEU A 7 7.14 10.82 -8.36
C LEU A 7 7.39 12.24 -7.83
N LEU A 8 7.25 12.46 -6.54
CA LEU A 8 7.49 13.76 -5.91
C LEU A 8 8.98 14.13 -5.82
N HIS A 9 9.84 13.17 -5.53
CA HIS A 9 11.21 13.45 -5.08
C HIS A 9 12.31 13.06 -6.06
N TRP A 10 12.08 12.08 -6.94
CA TRP A 10 13.11 11.68 -7.89
C TRP A 10 13.30 12.68 -9.02
N PRO A 11 14.53 12.83 -9.54
CA PRO A 11 14.77 13.62 -10.74
C PRO A 11 14.08 12.99 -11.96
N LEU A 12 13.72 13.79 -12.96
CA LEU A 12 12.90 13.36 -14.08
C LEU A 12 13.54 12.26 -14.93
N ASP A 13 14.86 12.31 -15.10
CA ASP A 13 15.64 11.28 -15.80
C ASP A 13 15.54 9.91 -15.15
N ARG A 14 15.43 9.87 -13.83
CA ARG A 14 15.24 8.61 -13.07
C ARG A 14 13.81 8.07 -13.14
N LEU A 15 12.85 8.90 -13.47
CA LEU A 15 11.45 8.50 -13.61
C LEU A 15 11.15 7.85 -14.97
N ALA A 16 11.96 8.14 -16.01
CA ALA A 16 11.71 7.72 -17.37
C ALA A 16 11.47 6.20 -17.51
N GLY A 17 10.43 5.83 -18.26
CA GLY A 17 9.99 4.44 -18.43
C GLY A 17 9.24 3.85 -17.23
N GLY A 18 9.06 4.63 -16.15
CA GLY A 18 8.37 4.20 -14.95
C GLY A 18 6.88 3.93 -15.18
N LEU A 19 6.35 2.92 -14.49
CA LEU A 19 4.92 2.61 -14.45
C LEU A 19 4.27 3.31 -13.26
N CYS A 20 3.11 3.94 -13.48
CA CYS A 20 2.35 4.70 -12.49
C CYS A 20 0.86 4.38 -12.59
N ALA A 21 0.14 4.47 -11.47
CA ALA A 21 -1.31 4.36 -11.47
C ALA A 21 -1.97 5.70 -11.85
N MET A 22 -3.03 5.65 -12.65
CA MET A 22 -3.79 6.85 -13.05
C MET A 22 -4.28 7.67 -11.85
N SER A 23 -4.67 7.02 -10.75
CA SER A 23 -5.13 7.67 -9.52
C SER A 23 -4.07 8.54 -8.84
N GLN A 24 -2.78 8.26 -9.06
CA GLN A 24 -1.69 9.07 -8.51
C GLN A 24 -1.67 10.50 -9.09
N ARG A 25 -2.21 10.72 -10.30
CA ARG A 25 -2.26 12.07 -10.92
C ARG A 25 -3.01 13.06 -10.02
N GLY A 26 -4.20 12.68 -9.55
CA GLY A 26 -4.99 13.55 -8.66
C GLY A 26 -4.37 13.74 -7.28
N GLU A 27 -3.61 12.77 -6.79
CA GLU A 27 -2.85 12.90 -5.54
C GLU A 27 -1.67 13.87 -5.72
N LEU A 28 -0.89 13.70 -6.79
CA LEU A 28 0.23 14.59 -7.14
C LEU A 28 -0.20 16.03 -7.34
N GLU A 29 -1.32 16.25 -8.04
CA GLU A 29 -1.85 17.60 -8.27
C GLU A 29 -2.21 18.30 -6.95
N ARG A 30 -2.79 17.58 -6.00
CA ARG A 30 -3.10 18.10 -4.66
C ARG A 30 -1.85 18.38 -3.83
N LEU A 31 -0.81 17.54 -3.96
CA LEU A 31 0.43 17.68 -3.19
C LEU A 31 1.37 18.73 -3.78
N SER A 32 1.50 18.78 -5.11
CA SER A 32 2.34 19.73 -5.82
C SER A 32 1.94 19.85 -7.29
N HIS A 33 1.09 20.81 -7.61
CA HIS A 33 0.72 21.12 -8.99
C HIS A 33 1.96 21.41 -9.87
N ALA A 34 2.94 22.14 -9.34
CA ALA A 34 4.18 22.43 -10.08
C ALA A 34 4.94 21.14 -10.42
N ARG A 35 4.97 20.16 -9.50
CA ARG A 35 5.61 18.87 -9.76
C ARG A 35 4.84 18.05 -10.80
N MET A 36 3.51 18.09 -10.76
CA MET A 36 2.68 17.43 -11.76
C MET A 36 2.98 17.93 -13.17
N LEU A 37 3.08 19.24 -13.38
CA LEU A 37 3.45 19.84 -14.66
C LEU A 37 4.83 19.38 -15.14
N LEU A 38 5.81 19.28 -14.25
CA LEU A 38 7.13 18.78 -14.60
C LEU A 38 7.11 17.31 -15.03
N ILE A 39 6.31 16.48 -14.34
CA ILE A 39 6.19 15.04 -14.60
C ILE A 39 5.48 14.78 -15.95
N GLU A 40 4.62 15.66 -16.43
CA GLU A 40 4.00 15.54 -17.75
C GLU A 40 5.02 15.48 -18.90
N ALA A 41 6.20 16.06 -18.70
CA ALA A 41 7.30 15.97 -19.65
C ALA A 41 8.14 14.69 -19.51
N ALA A 42 7.92 13.89 -18.46
CA ALA A 42 8.61 12.64 -18.25
C ALA A 42 7.92 11.51 -19.05
N ASP A 43 8.74 10.62 -19.61
CA ASP A 43 8.24 9.43 -20.30
C ASP A 43 7.77 8.39 -19.26
N LEU A 44 6.53 8.57 -18.77
CA LEU A 44 5.88 7.70 -17.77
C LEU A 44 4.71 6.96 -18.40
N ARG A 45 4.58 5.69 -18.03
CA ARG A 45 3.41 4.88 -18.39
C ARG A 45 2.36 4.99 -17.29
N TRP A 46 1.19 5.50 -17.63
CA TRP A 46 0.07 5.65 -16.74
C TRP A 46 -0.98 4.58 -17.04
N GLU A 47 -1.26 3.72 -16.06
CA GLU A 47 -2.17 2.60 -16.22
C GLU A 47 -3.24 2.59 -15.12
N GLN A 48 -4.38 1.99 -15.42
CA GLN A 48 -5.43 1.76 -14.46
C GLN A 48 -5.52 0.26 -14.18
N PRO A 49 -5.52 -0.17 -12.89
CA PRO A 49 -5.67 -1.57 -12.56
C PRO A 49 -7.06 -2.08 -12.91
N SER A 50 -7.15 -3.37 -13.25
CA SER A 50 -8.44 -4.06 -13.38
C SER A 50 -9.04 -4.36 -12.00
N GLU A 51 -10.35 -4.63 -11.93
CA GLU A 51 -10.98 -5.08 -10.68
C GLU A 51 -10.35 -6.38 -10.17
N ALA A 52 -9.98 -7.30 -11.07
CA ALA A 52 -9.31 -8.54 -10.70
C ALA A 52 -7.94 -8.27 -10.04
N SER A 53 -7.15 -7.34 -10.57
CA SER A 53 -5.86 -6.92 -9.99
C SER A 53 -6.05 -6.23 -8.65
N LEU A 54 -7.09 -5.40 -8.50
CA LEU A 54 -7.46 -4.77 -7.23
C LEU A 54 -7.83 -5.80 -6.16
N ASP A 55 -8.55 -6.86 -6.53
CA ASP A 55 -8.87 -7.95 -5.61
C ASP A 55 -7.62 -8.71 -5.16
N VAL A 56 -6.63 -8.89 -6.04
CA VAL A 56 -5.32 -9.45 -5.66
C VAL A 56 -4.62 -8.55 -4.64
N ALA A 57 -4.59 -7.23 -4.90
CA ALA A 57 -3.98 -6.27 -3.98
C ALA A 57 -4.68 -6.23 -2.60
N ARG A 58 -6.01 -6.28 -2.57
CA ARG A 58 -6.79 -6.35 -1.33
C ARG A 58 -6.47 -7.61 -0.53
N ARG A 59 -6.41 -8.78 -1.18
CA ARG A 59 -6.01 -10.04 -0.53
C ARG A 59 -4.58 -9.97 0.02
N ALA A 60 -3.64 -9.40 -0.73
CA ALA A 60 -2.27 -9.21 -0.28
C ALA A 60 -2.20 -8.28 0.95
N GLY A 61 -2.93 -7.16 0.91
CA GLY A 61 -3.05 -6.23 2.03
C GLY A 61 -3.71 -6.88 3.27
N ALA A 62 -4.74 -7.71 3.08
CA ALA A 62 -5.36 -8.47 4.15
C ALA A 62 -4.38 -9.49 4.75
N ALA A 63 -3.66 -10.23 3.91
CA ALA A 63 -2.67 -11.20 4.36
C ALA A 63 -1.53 -10.57 5.17
N SER A 64 -1.09 -9.35 4.84
CA SER A 64 -0.13 -8.59 5.65
C SER A 64 -0.78 -7.97 6.91
N GLY A 65 -2.10 -7.77 6.87
CA GLY A 65 -2.86 -7.03 7.88
C GLY A 65 -2.82 -5.51 7.69
N ASP A 66 -2.20 -5.02 6.63
CA ASP A 66 -2.06 -3.58 6.38
C ASP A 66 -3.26 -2.98 5.64
N LEU A 67 -4.15 -3.81 5.05
CA LEU A 67 -5.27 -3.36 4.21
C LEU A 67 -6.06 -2.17 4.79
N PRO A 68 -6.44 -2.13 6.08
CA PRO A 68 -7.21 -1.00 6.62
C PRO A 68 -6.45 0.33 6.64
N ARG A 69 -5.14 0.28 6.37
CA ARG A 69 -4.26 1.46 6.40
C ARG A 69 -3.74 1.86 5.02
N LEU A 70 -4.03 1.06 4.00
CA LEU A 70 -3.73 1.39 2.61
C LEU A 70 -4.81 2.31 2.06
N SER A 71 -4.39 3.35 1.36
CA SER A 71 -5.31 4.22 0.63
C SER A 71 -5.79 3.55 -0.67
N PRO A 72 -6.86 4.05 -1.31
CA PRO A 72 -7.23 3.57 -2.64
C PRO A 72 -6.10 3.71 -3.67
N VAL A 73 -5.31 4.78 -3.60
CA VAL A 73 -4.15 4.99 -4.50
C VAL A 73 -3.07 3.95 -4.24
N ASP A 74 -2.78 3.62 -2.97
CA ASP A 74 -1.82 2.56 -2.61
C ASP A 74 -2.25 1.21 -3.17
N LEU A 75 -3.56 0.91 -3.13
CA LEU A 75 -4.11 -0.32 -3.68
C LEU A 75 -3.98 -0.38 -5.20
N ASP A 76 -4.19 0.73 -5.90
CA ASP A 76 -3.99 0.81 -7.35
C ASP A 76 -2.52 0.54 -7.72
N VAL A 77 -1.59 1.18 -7.00
CA VAL A 77 -0.14 0.98 -7.18
C VAL A 77 0.25 -0.48 -6.93
N LEU A 78 -0.23 -1.07 -5.83
CA LEU A 78 0.02 -2.47 -5.49
C LEU A 78 -0.60 -3.42 -6.51
N ALA A 79 -1.80 -3.13 -6.99
CA ALA A 79 -2.51 -3.94 -7.98
C ALA A 79 -1.72 -4.05 -9.28
N LEU A 80 -1.26 -2.92 -9.82
CA LEU A 80 -0.43 -2.89 -11.03
C LEU A 80 0.93 -3.57 -10.82
N ALA A 81 1.55 -3.37 -9.65
CA ALA A 81 2.82 -4.02 -9.33
C ALA A 81 2.69 -5.53 -9.26
N LEU A 82 1.62 -6.04 -8.62
CA LEU A 82 1.37 -7.48 -8.49
C LEU A 82 0.96 -8.13 -9.80
N ASP A 83 0.12 -7.48 -10.60
CA ASP A 83 -0.37 -8.01 -11.87
C ASP A 83 0.76 -8.23 -12.88
N GLY A 84 1.66 -7.26 -13.00
CA GLY A 84 2.81 -7.35 -13.91
C GLY A 84 4.08 -7.94 -13.29
N GLY A 85 4.09 -8.32 -12.01
CA GLY A 85 5.31 -8.76 -11.31
C GLY A 85 6.39 -7.68 -11.26
N HIS A 86 5.99 -6.41 -11.22
CA HIS A 86 6.91 -5.28 -11.27
C HIS A 86 7.58 -5.02 -9.93
N GLU A 87 8.85 -4.64 -9.96
CA GLU A 87 9.53 -4.08 -8.79
C GLU A 87 8.83 -2.79 -8.32
N LEU A 88 8.63 -2.65 -7.02
CA LEU A 88 7.97 -1.50 -6.43
C LEU A 88 8.98 -0.55 -5.78
N VAL A 89 8.88 0.73 -6.09
CA VAL A 89 9.66 1.80 -5.45
C VAL A 89 8.76 2.60 -4.53
N THR A 90 8.93 2.49 -3.23
CA THR A 90 8.15 3.22 -2.22
C THR A 90 8.90 3.34 -0.90
N ASP A 91 8.68 4.43 -0.15
CA ASP A 91 9.12 4.57 1.24
C ASP A 91 7.99 4.28 2.26
N ASP A 92 6.76 4.02 1.81
CA ASP A 92 5.68 3.61 2.73
C ASP A 92 5.90 2.18 3.22
N TYR A 93 6.13 2.04 4.54
CA TYR A 93 6.37 0.75 5.18
C TYR A 93 5.22 -0.26 5.02
N ARG A 94 3.97 0.19 4.88
CA ARG A 94 2.80 -0.69 4.70
C ARG A 94 2.78 -1.27 3.30
N MET A 95 3.04 -0.42 2.31
CA MET A 95 3.21 -0.87 0.92
C MET A 95 4.40 -1.81 0.79
N GLN A 96 5.56 -1.45 1.38
CA GLN A 96 6.75 -2.32 1.39
C GLN A 96 6.44 -3.68 2.02
N ASN A 97 5.76 -3.68 3.19
CA ASN A 97 5.41 -4.90 3.91
C ASN A 97 4.46 -5.79 3.10
N THR A 98 3.39 -5.20 2.57
CA THR A 98 2.40 -5.90 1.74
C THR A 98 3.05 -6.48 0.48
N ALA A 99 3.82 -5.69 -0.26
CA ALA A 99 4.47 -6.09 -1.50
C ALA A 99 5.50 -7.21 -1.28
N ARG A 100 6.36 -7.09 -0.26
CA ARG A 100 7.33 -8.15 0.09
C ARG A 100 6.67 -9.44 0.51
N LYS A 101 5.61 -9.36 1.31
CA LYS A 101 4.85 -10.54 1.74
C LYS A 101 4.16 -11.23 0.56
N ALA A 102 3.80 -10.47 -0.47
CA ALA A 102 3.27 -10.98 -1.72
C ALA A 102 4.36 -11.44 -2.73
N GLY A 103 5.64 -11.36 -2.36
CA GLY A 103 6.76 -11.85 -3.17
C GLY A 103 7.36 -10.83 -4.14
N LEU A 104 6.97 -9.56 -4.08
CA LEU A 104 7.56 -8.52 -4.93
C LEU A 104 8.92 -8.04 -4.41
N VAL A 105 9.78 -7.65 -5.33
CA VAL A 105 11.00 -6.90 -5.04
C VAL A 105 10.62 -5.44 -4.75
N VAL A 106 11.12 -4.91 -3.63
CA VAL A 106 10.79 -3.56 -3.18
C VAL A 106 12.05 -2.76 -2.91
N HIS A 107 12.12 -1.58 -3.52
CA HIS A 107 13.19 -0.60 -3.33
C HIS A 107 12.66 0.59 -2.53
N ALA A 108 13.43 1.03 -1.54
CA ALA A 108 13.19 2.30 -0.87
C ALA A 108 13.82 3.45 -1.67
N LEU A 109 13.22 4.64 -1.62
CA LEU A 109 13.81 5.83 -2.23
C LEU A 109 15.12 6.24 -1.54
N ALA A 110 15.10 6.21 -0.20
CA ALA A 110 16.27 6.36 0.65
C ALA A 110 16.83 4.98 1.02
N THR A 111 18.12 4.86 1.23
CA THR A 111 18.87 3.62 1.41
C THR A 111 18.48 2.73 2.61
N THR A 112 17.54 3.16 3.45
CA THR A 112 17.08 2.43 4.63
C THR A 112 15.60 2.03 4.52
N GLY A 113 15.32 1.01 3.75
CA GLY A 113 13.99 0.38 3.69
C GLY A 113 13.68 -0.51 4.91
N ALA A 114 12.42 -0.87 5.08
CA ALA A 114 12.02 -1.85 6.09
C ALA A 114 12.77 -3.17 5.88
N ARG A 115 13.51 -3.61 6.89
CA ARG A 115 14.28 -4.88 6.85
C ARG A 115 13.44 -6.09 7.23
N GLU A 116 12.31 -5.89 7.91
CA GLU A 116 11.47 -6.96 8.44
C GLU A 116 10.06 -6.88 7.86
N VAL A 117 9.50 -8.04 7.55
CA VAL A 117 8.11 -8.21 7.12
C VAL A 117 7.26 -8.53 8.34
N TRP A 118 6.21 -7.75 8.55
CA TRP A 118 5.33 -7.87 9.70
C TRP A 118 3.96 -8.42 9.29
N SER A 119 3.30 -9.10 10.22
CA SER A 119 1.88 -9.45 10.11
C SER A 119 1.08 -8.68 11.16
N TRP A 120 -0.01 -8.05 10.73
CA TRP A 120 -0.90 -7.28 11.57
C TRP A 120 -2.23 -8.01 11.74
N VAL A 121 -2.82 -7.90 12.91
CA VAL A 121 -4.09 -8.52 13.27
C VAL A 121 -4.95 -7.56 14.08
N TRP A 122 -6.24 -7.77 14.05
CA TRP A 122 -7.15 -7.16 15.00
C TRP A 122 -7.07 -7.92 16.32
N ARG A 123 -6.62 -7.29 17.40
CA ARG A 123 -6.60 -7.89 18.74
C ARG A 123 -7.65 -7.24 19.61
N CYS A 124 -8.53 -8.06 20.20
CA CYS A 124 -9.55 -7.61 21.14
C CYS A 124 -8.92 -6.96 22.37
N VAL A 125 -9.46 -5.81 22.82
CA VAL A 125 -8.98 -5.14 24.04
C VAL A 125 -9.45 -5.85 25.30
N GLY A 126 -10.57 -6.57 25.24
CA GLY A 126 -11.12 -7.35 26.36
C GLY A 126 -10.48 -8.74 26.47
N CYS A 127 -10.86 -9.68 25.61
CA CYS A 127 -10.44 -11.09 25.70
C CYS A 127 -9.08 -11.39 25.05
N ARG A 128 -8.46 -10.41 24.36
CA ARG A 128 -7.17 -10.52 23.65
C ARG A 128 -7.15 -11.49 22.45
N LYS A 129 -8.30 -12.04 22.05
CA LYS A 129 -8.39 -12.85 20.83
C LYS A 129 -7.86 -12.07 19.64
N GLU A 130 -7.12 -12.74 18.79
CA GLU A 130 -6.63 -12.21 17.51
C GLU A 130 -7.57 -12.64 16.40
N HIS A 131 -7.86 -11.70 15.49
CA HIS A 131 -8.67 -11.89 14.30
C HIS A 131 -7.86 -11.44 13.09
N ASP A 132 -7.93 -12.20 12.03
CA ASP A 132 -7.28 -11.82 10.77
C ASP A 132 -7.99 -10.61 10.14
N VAL A 133 -7.25 -9.86 9.33
CA VAL A 133 -7.81 -8.76 8.56
C VAL A 133 -8.50 -9.35 7.33
N ALA A 134 -9.80 -9.10 7.19
CA ALA A 134 -10.56 -9.56 6.04
C ALA A 134 -10.21 -8.77 4.77
N SER A 135 -10.35 -9.38 3.60
CA SER A 135 -10.02 -8.74 2.31
C SER A 135 -10.98 -7.62 1.90
N ASP A 136 -12.14 -7.57 2.53
CA ASP A 136 -13.17 -6.52 2.41
C ASP A 136 -13.14 -5.51 3.57
N ALA A 137 -12.12 -5.59 4.43
CA ALA A 137 -12.01 -4.70 5.58
C ALA A 137 -12.00 -3.23 5.14
N PRO A 138 -12.86 -2.38 5.74
CA PRO A 138 -12.89 -0.97 5.42
C PRO A 138 -11.60 -0.27 5.83
N SER A 139 -11.26 0.81 5.14
CA SER A 139 -10.14 1.68 5.52
C SER A 139 -10.37 2.26 6.90
N ALA A 140 -9.53 1.90 7.86
CA ALA A 140 -9.57 2.40 9.23
C ALA A 140 -8.49 3.46 9.44
N ARG A 141 -8.88 4.73 9.35
CA ARG A 141 -7.95 5.86 9.56
C ARG A 141 -7.36 5.95 10.97
N ARG A 142 -7.94 5.30 11.99
CA ARG A 142 -7.44 5.28 13.37
C ARG A 142 -7.87 4.00 14.09
N GLY A 143 -7.13 2.92 13.90
CA GLY A 143 -6.91 1.90 14.91
C GLY A 143 -8.09 1.10 15.48
N ASN A 144 -9.33 1.44 15.20
CA ASN A 144 -10.48 0.71 15.68
C ASN A 144 -10.96 -0.24 14.59
N GLY A 145 -10.84 -1.52 14.88
CA GLY A 145 -11.37 -2.59 14.05
C GLY A 145 -12.81 -2.94 14.42
N PRO A 146 -13.35 -4.01 13.83
CA PRO A 146 -14.67 -4.53 14.19
C PRO A 146 -14.73 -4.95 15.66
N ASP A 147 -15.93 -5.05 16.21
CA ASP A 147 -16.12 -5.61 17.53
C ASP A 147 -15.77 -7.09 17.56
N CYS A 148 -15.26 -7.56 18.70
CA CYS A 148 -14.86 -8.94 18.89
C CYS A 148 -16.08 -9.88 18.85
N ASP A 149 -16.04 -10.93 18.03
CA ASP A 149 -17.08 -11.96 17.90
C ASP A 149 -17.27 -12.81 19.17
N VAL A 150 -16.32 -12.75 20.13
CA VAL A 150 -16.36 -13.54 21.35
C VAL A 150 -16.91 -12.76 22.55
N CYS A 151 -16.52 -11.49 22.70
CA CYS A 151 -16.88 -10.73 23.90
C CYS A 151 -17.45 -9.35 23.61
N GLY A 152 -17.67 -8.97 22.35
CA GLY A 152 -18.23 -7.70 21.93
C GLY A 152 -17.36 -6.47 22.19
N SER A 153 -16.15 -6.63 22.76
CA SER A 153 -15.24 -5.51 23.00
C SER A 153 -14.59 -5.02 21.72
N PRO A 154 -14.21 -3.74 21.62
CA PRO A 154 -13.51 -3.20 20.45
C PRO A 154 -12.20 -3.94 20.18
N THR A 155 -11.81 -4.01 18.90
CA THR A 155 -10.50 -4.54 18.51
C THR A 155 -9.57 -3.40 18.12
N GLN A 156 -8.27 -3.60 18.26
CA GLN A 156 -7.21 -2.69 17.85
C GLN A 156 -6.19 -3.41 16.98
N MET A 157 -5.65 -2.70 16.01
CA MET A 157 -4.58 -3.24 15.18
C MET A 157 -3.30 -3.41 16.00
N LYS A 158 -2.80 -4.63 16.04
CA LYS A 158 -1.56 -5.01 16.72
C LYS A 158 -0.70 -5.90 15.83
N ARG A 159 0.61 -5.84 16.04
CA ARG A 159 1.52 -6.81 15.44
C ARG A 159 1.17 -8.22 15.94
N ARG A 160 1.10 -9.20 15.04
CA ARG A 160 0.94 -10.61 15.40
C ARG A 160 2.13 -11.02 16.26
N ARG A 161 1.85 -11.69 17.36
CA ARG A 161 2.90 -12.35 18.15
C ARG A 161 3.22 -13.67 17.46
N GLY A 162 4.49 -13.87 17.13
CA GLY A 162 5.02 -15.16 16.67
C GLY A 162 5.05 -16.15 17.80
#